data_0c94c4779c4bc3685104cb8853e0fae8
#
_entry.id   0c94c4779c4bc3685104cb8853e0fae8
#
_cell.length_a   1.000
_cell.length_b   1.000
_cell.length_c   1.000
_cell.angle_alpha   90.00
_cell.angle_beta   90.00
_cell.angle_gamma   90.00
#
_symmetry.space_group_name_H-M   'P 1'
#
loop_
_entity.id
_entity.type
_entity.pdbx_description
1 polymer ?
#
loop_
_entity_poly.entity_id
_entity_poly.type
_entity_poly.pdbx_seq_one_letter_code
_entity_poly.pdbx_strand_id
1 'polypeptide(L)'
;MPVRAPDPGVMSGRLVVAVVVAVVVTIGAFATTVGYIFAGSQRPKPLRQVTTGPYTTFVSTEFPPTKLILMAVFGIIIIAATAIAFEAIAALMSISPRRRLLTSYRADIGRAATDGKVRVTALMPAHNEEFSLPVTLSALLAQIRPPDRVIVAADNCTDRTVEIAREMGFEVFETIDNAHKKGGALNQALARILPESDASDVILVMDADTSLAPRFIEVGAARLEADPELTAVGGVFFGEDGNGLVGQLQRNEYARYSLQIRARRGRVFVLTGTATMFRADALLDVAAARSVFVPGETGKVYDTSALTEDNEITFALKSLGATVTSPIECRVTTEIMPTWKDLWIQRKRWQRGALENLSAYGITRATIRYWGQQVGIGYGAFALNLALVLLFITFLAVDTWIWFPFWLIIGLVFLIERVITAWSGGWKARGLAALLFPELAYDVFLQIVFCKCLFDITMARRATWGHVLHPTAPLG
;
A
#
# COMPACT_ATOMS: atom_id res chain seq x y z
N MET A 1 -3.48 42.86 -2.75
CA MET A 1 -2.53 41.83 -3.24
C MET A 1 -2.82 40.56 -2.44
N PRO A 2 -3.33 39.49 -3.04
CA PRO A 2 -3.48 38.24 -2.32
C PRO A 2 -2.09 37.66 -2.05
N VAL A 3 -1.82 37.36 -0.80
CA VAL A 3 -0.62 36.64 -0.35
C VAL A 3 -0.68 35.26 -1.01
N ARG A 4 0.23 35.03 -1.96
CA ARG A 4 0.42 33.75 -2.61
C ARG A 4 0.80 32.75 -1.52
N ALA A 5 -0.07 31.79 -1.20
CA ALA A 5 0.27 30.69 -0.33
C ALA A 5 1.55 30.03 -0.85
N PRO A 6 2.53 29.70 0.00
CA PRO A 6 3.74 29.04 -0.45
C PRO A 6 3.37 27.72 -1.11
N ASP A 7 4.01 27.44 -2.25
CA ASP A 7 3.84 26.18 -3.01
C ASP A 7 4.11 24.99 -2.07
N PRO A 8 3.09 24.24 -1.63
CA PRO A 8 3.26 23.29 -0.50
C PRO A 8 4.08 22.07 -0.87
N GLY A 9 4.20 21.76 -2.17
CA GLY A 9 4.69 20.46 -2.61
C GLY A 9 6.20 20.25 -2.47
N VAL A 10 7.04 21.27 -2.67
CA VAL A 10 8.49 21.06 -2.71
C VAL A 10 9.14 21.20 -1.33
N MET A 11 8.66 22.11 -0.51
CA MET A 11 9.22 22.32 0.84
C MET A 11 8.82 21.22 1.80
N SER A 12 7.62 20.66 1.66
CA SER A 12 7.11 19.59 2.51
C SER A 12 7.77 18.24 2.22
N GLY A 13 8.04 17.88 0.95
CA GLY A 13 8.73 16.64 0.60
C GLY A 13 10.13 16.55 1.19
N ARG A 14 10.89 17.64 1.19
CA ARG A 14 12.19 17.71 1.85
C ARG A 14 12.11 17.54 3.36
N LEU A 15 11.05 18.05 3.99
CA LEU A 15 10.81 17.87 5.43
C LEU A 15 10.55 16.40 5.77
N VAL A 16 9.73 15.67 4.98
CA VAL A 16 9.49 14.22 5.16
C VAL A 16 10.80 13.45 5.10
N VAL A 17 11.59 13.70 4.06
CA VAL A 17 12.90 13.06 3.92
C VAL A 17 13.80 13.38 5.10
N ALA A 18 13.88 14.66 5.50
CA ALA A 18 14.71 15.08 6.63
C ALA A 18 14.31 14.39 7.94
N VAL A 19 13.00 14.28 8.22
CA VAL A 19 12.48 13.60 9.42
C VAL A 19 12.81 12.10 9.37
N VAL A 20 12.50 11.41 8.26
CA VAL A 20 12.78 9.98 8.11
C VAL A 20 14.27 9.71 8.25
N VAL A 21 15.12 10.47 7.55
CA VAL A 21 16.58 10.30 7.60
C VAL A 21 17.11 10.61 9.00
N ALA A 22 16.68 11.70 9.65
CA ALA A 22 17.13 12.06 10.99
C ALA A 22 16.79 10.97 12.01
N VAL A 23 15.58 10.43 11.99
CA VAL A 23 15.16 9.34 12.90
C VAL A 23 15.97 8.07 12.63
N VAL A 24 16.13 7.68 11.37
CA VAL A 24 16.91 6.48 10.99
C VAL A 24 18.37 6.63 11.40
N VAL A 25 19.00 7.77 11.14
CA VAL A 25 20.39 8.04 11.55
C VAL A 25 20.54 8.03 13.06
N THR A 26 19.61 8.65 13.80
CA THR A 26 19.65 8.67 15.27
C THR A 26 19.54 7.27 15.86
N ILE A 27 18.59 6.45 15.38
CA ILE A 27 18.46 5.05 15.82
C ILE A 27 19.70 4.24 15.43
N GLY A 28 20.23 4.42 14.23
CA GLY A 28 21.44 3.74 13.76
C GLY A 28 22.67 4.12 14.59
N ALA A 29 22.86 5.40 14.88
CA ALA A 29 23.96 5.88 15.73
C ALA A 29 23.86 5.35 17.16
N PHE A 30 22.65 5.32 17.73
CA PHE A 30 22.41 4.74 19.05
C PHE A 30 22.73 3.23 19.06
N ALA A 31 22.23 2.47 18.09
CA ALA A 31 22.47 1.04 17.99
C ALA A 31 23.96 0.70 17.79
N THR A 32 24.68 1.46 16.95
CA THR A 32 26.13 1.27 16.74
C THR A 32 26.93 1.64 17.98
N THR A 33 26.57 2.70 18.69
CA THR A 33 27.24 3.11 19.94
C THR A 33 27.07 2.04 21.02
N VAL A 34 25.84 1.55 21.19
CA VAL A 34 25.55 0.44 22.12
C VAL A 34 26.34 -0.81 21.71
N GLY A 35 26.31 -1.19 20.43
CA GLY A 35 27.07 -2.33 19.90
C GLY A 35 28.58 -2.21 20.15
N TYR A 36 29.17 -1.03 19.94
CA TYR A 36 30.59 -0.76 20.18
C TYR A 36 30.96 -0.86 21.64
N ILE A 37 30.20 -0.29 22.57
CA ILE A 37 30.43 -0.38 24.02
C ILE A 37 30.47 -1.83 24.49
N PHE A 38 29.61 -2.68 23.89
CA PHE A 38 29.53 -4.10 24.28
C PHE A 38 30.56 -5.00 23.57
N ALA A 39 30.94 -4.69 22.31
CA ALA A 39 31.96 -5.45 21.58
C ALA A 39 33.37 -5.36 22.23
N GLY A 40 33.71 -4.22 22.82
CA GLY A 40 34.99 -3.98 23.44
C GLY A 40 35.29 -4.80 24.72
N SER A 41 34.30 -5.54 25.23
CA SER A 41 34.43 -6.28 26.51
C SER A 41 34.65 -7.79 26.36
N GLN A 42 34.81 -8.31 25.15
CA GLN A 42 34.87 -9.77 24.91
C GLN A 42 36.29 -10.24 24.66
N ARG A 43 36.78 -11.20 25.48
CA ARG A 43 38.02 -11.95 25.21
C ARG A 43 37.72 -13.05 24.19
N PRO A 44 38.62 -13.32 23.19
CA PRO A 44 38.43 -14.42 22.26
C PRO A 44 38.42 -15.75 23.01
N LYS A 45 37.42 -16.57 22.78
CA LYS A 45 37.23 -17.87 23.38
C LYS A 45 37.63 -19.00 22.43
N PRO A 46 38.02 -20.18 22.93
CA PRO A 46 38.46 -21.28 22.07
C PRO A 46 37.36 -21.76 21.14
N LEU A 47 37.72 -21.92 19.87
CA LEU A 47 36.84 -22.41 18.80
C LEU A 47 37.05 -23.91 18.63
N ARG A 48 35.99 -24.67 18.42
CA ARG A 48 36.08 -26.09 18.05
C ARG A 48 36.27 -26.19 16.54
N GLN A 49 37.41 -26.80 16.16
CA GLN A 49 37.69 -27.12 14.76
C GLN A 49 36.96 -28.40 14.37
N VAL A 50 36.19 -28.33 13.28
CA VAL A 50 35.50 -29.47 12.69
C VAL A 50 35.99 -29.61 11.26
N THR A 51 36.68 -30.74 10.99
CA THR A 51 37.21 -31.06 9.65
C THR A 51 36.26 -32.03 8.96
N THR A 52 35.72 -31.64 7.82
CA THR A 52 34.81 -32.46 7.02
C THR A 52 35.39 -32.56 5.59
N GLY A 53 36.12 -33.65 5.32
CA GLY A 53 36.83 -33.79 4.03
C GLY A 53 37.98 -32.78 3.90
N PRO A 54 38.11 -32.12 2.73
CA PRO A 54 39.18 -31.14 2.52
C PRO A 54 38.91 -29.78 3.20
N TYR A 55 37.74 -29.60 3.81
CA TYR A 55 37.31 -28.32 4.39
C TYR A 55 37.42 -28.38 5.92
N THR A 56 38.06 -27.37 6.48
CA THR A 56 38.12 -27.14 7.93
C THR A 56 37.23 -25.96 8.27
N THR A 57 36.22 -26.19 9.10
CA THR A 57 35.32 -25.15 9.58
C THR A 57 35.50 -25.01 11.10
N PHE A 58 35.37 -23.77 11.59
CA PHE A 58 35.37 -23.49 13.00
C PHE A 58 33.93 -23.28 13.47
N VAL A 59 33.54 -24.00 14.50
CA VAL A 59 32.20 -23.87 15.09
C VAL A 59 32.38 -23.39 16.55
N SER A 60 31.75 -22.26 16.85
CA SER A 60 31.63 -21.87 18.26
C SER A 60 30.43 -22.62 18.86
N THR A 61 30.73 -23.50 19.80
CA THR A 61 29.68 -24.23 20.56
C THR A 61 29.12 -23.39 21.70
N GLU A 62 29.65 -22.21 21.91
CA GLU A 62 29.17 -21.31 22.96
C GLU A 62 28.09 -20.37 22.46
N PHE A 63 27.05 -20.25 23.27
CA PHE A 63 26.06 -19.19 23.09
C PHE A 63 26.68 -17.82 23.36
N PRO A 64 26.22 -16.75 22.72
CA PRO A 64 26.59 -15.40 23.08
C PRO A 64 26.39 -15.18 24.58
N PRO A 65 27.15 -14.29 25.24
CA PRO A 65 26.97 -14.00 26.65
C PRO A 65 25.51 -13.68 26.96
N THR A 66 24.99 -14.23 28.05
CA THR A 66 23.60 -14.07 28.48
C THR A 66 23.17 -12.59 28.49
N LYS A 67 24.08 -11.67 28.85
CA LYS A 67 23.84 -10.22 28.80
C LYS A 67 23.54 -9.73 27.39
N LEU A 68 24.26 -10.21 26.38
CA LEU A 68 24.05 -9.83 24.98
C LEU A 68 22.71 -10.36 24.47
N ILE A 69 22.38 -11.61 24.81
CA ILE A 69 21.07 -12.21 24.45
C ILE A 69 19.94 -11.43 25.12
N LEU A 70 20.05 -11.15 26.43
CA LEU A 70 19.03 -10.38 27.14
C LEU A 70 18.86 -8.98 26.57
N MET A 71 19.95 -8.32 26.17
CA MET A 71 19.86 -7.01 25.53
C MET A 71 19.21 -7.06 24.14
N ALA A 72 19.54 -8.05 23.33
CA ALA A 72 18.90 -8.24 22.03
C ALA A 72 17.39 -8.51 22.20
N VAL A 73 17.02 -9.39 23.13
CA VAL A 73 15.62 -9.69 23.46
C VAL A 73 14.91 -8.43 24.00
N PHE A 74 15.55 -7.69 24.90
CA PHE A 74 15.01 -6.45 25.45
C PHE A 74 14.83 -5.37 24.36
N GLY A 75 15.80 -5.24 23.45
CA GLY A 75 15.69 -4.37 22.27
C GLY A 75 14.52 -4.74 21.37
N ILE A 76 14.34 -6.03 21.09
CA ILE A 76 13.19 -6.53 20.30
C ILE A 76 11.88 -6.24 21.03
N ILE A 77 11.81 -6.47 22.34
CA ILE A 77 10.63 -6.18 23.16
C ILE A 77 10.32 -4.68 23.14
N ILE A 78 11.31 -3.80 23.27
CA ILE A 78 11.12 -2.36 23.19
C ILE A 78 10.57 -1.95 21.82
N ILE A 79 11.14 -2.45 20.72
CA ILE A 79 10.69 -2.16 19.36
C ILE A 79 9.24 -2.63 19.18
N ALA A 80 8.93 -3.87 19.58
CA ALA A 80 7.58 -4.42 19.50
C ALA A 80 6.58 -3.64 20.38
N ALA A 81 6.95 -3.35 21.63
CA ALA A 81 6.12 -2.57 22.54
C ALA A 81 5.87 -1.15 22.03
N THR A 82 6.89 -0.50 21.46
CA THR A 82 6.76 0.83 20.84
C THR A 82 5.83 0.80 19.64
N ALA A 83 5.95 -0.21 18.77
CA ALA A 83 5.05 -0.39 17.64
C ALA A 83 3.61 -0.63 18.08
N ILE A 84 3.39 -1.50 19.08
CA ILE A 84 2.06 -1.78 19.65
C ILE A 84 1.49 -0.53 20.33
N ALA A 85 2.29 0.18 21.14
CA ALA A 85 1.86 1.41 21.80
C ALA A 85 1.49 2.48 20.77
N PHE A 86 2.30 2.64 19.71
CA PHE A 86 2.02 3.56 18.63
C PHE A 86 0.71 3.23 17.91
N GLU A 87 0.45 1.96 17.58
CA GLU A 87 -0.80 1.50 16.99
C GLU A 87 -1.99 1.72 17.95
N ALA A 88 -1.82 1.45 19.25
CA ALA A 88 -2.86 1.66 20.27
C ALA A 88 -3.19 3.16 20.42
N ILE A 89 -2.17 4.02 20.52
CA ILE A 89 -2.34 5.48 20.59
C ILE A 89 -3.02 6.00 19.32
N ALA A 90 -2.58 5.55 18.13
CA ALA A 90 -3.20 5.95 16.88
C ALA A 90 -4.66 5.48 16.78
N ALA A 91 -4.98 4.29 17.29
CA ALA A 91 -6.35 3.80 17.38
C ALA A 91 -7.21 4.66 18.34
N LEU A 92 -6.70 5.00 19.52
CA LEU A 92 -7.37 5.88 20.47
C LEU A 92 -7.55 7.30 19.92
N MET A 93 -6.56 7.83 19.23
CA MET A 93 -6.64 9.15 18.59
C MET A 93 -7.60 9.19 17.39
N SER A 94 -7.88 8.07 16.74
CA SER A 94 -8.87 7.98 15.66
C SER A 94 -10.32 8.03 16.15
N ILE A 95 -10.56 7.80 17.43
CA ILE A 95 -11.88 7.98 18.08
C ILE A 95 -12.05 9.46 18.41
N SER A 96 -12.23 10.33 17.43
CA SER A 96 -12.17 11.78 17.64
C SER A 96 -13.49 12.49 17.34
N PRO A 97 -13.79 13.60 18.06
CA PRO A 97 -15.07 14.35 17.97
C PRO A 97 -15.30 15.13 16.66
N ARG A 98 -14.44 15.00 15.64
CA ARG A 98 -14.68 15.57 14.30
C ARG A 98 -15.92 14.99 13.59
N ARG A 99 -16.41 13.85 14.05
CA ARG A 99 -17.71 13.29 13.70
C ARG A 99 -18.87 14.32 13.75
N ARG A 100 -18.76 15.35 14.60
CA ARG A 100 -19.77 16.42 14.71
C ARG A 100 -19.77 17.44 13.58
N LEU A 101 -18.64 17.71 12.94
CA LEU A 101 -18.58 18.69 11.84
C LEU A 101 -19.23 18.13 10.55
N LEU A 102 -18.97 16.87 10.24
CA LEU A 102 -19.64 16.19 9.13
C LEU A 102 -21.13 15.94 9.41
N THR A 103 -21.49 15.61 10.65
CA THR A 103 -22.89 15.37 11.07
C THR A 103 -23.72 16.66 11.07
N SER A 104 -23.14 17.82 11.42
CA SER A 104 -23.86 19.10 11.35
C SER A 104 -24.06 19.56 9.91
N TYR A 105 -23.07 19.39 9.03
CA TYR A 105 -23.22 19.64 7.59
C TYR A 105 -24.23 18.69 6.94
N ARG A 106 -24.27 17.43 7.41
CA ARG A 106 -25.23 16.40 6.98
C ARG A 106 -26.67 16.67 7.42
N ALA A 107 -26.88 17.29 8.57
CA ALA A 107 -28.21 17.61 9.09
C ALA A 107 -28.91 18.69 8.24
N ASP A 108 -28.16 19.60 7.61
CA ASP A 108 -28.71 20.69 6.80
C ASP A 108 -29.16 20.23 5.40
N ILE A 109 -28.73 19.03 4.92
CA ILE A 109 -29.07 18.51 3.58
C ILE A 109 -30.33 17.63 3.57
N GLY A 110 -31.07 17.53 4.67
CA GLY A 110 -32.40 16.87 4.73
C GLY A 110 -32.41 15.43 4.19
N ARG A 111 -31.70 14.51 4.85
CA ARG A 111 -31.67 13.10 4.44
C ARG A 111 -32.99 12.39 4.69
N ALA A 112 -33.66 11.99 3.62
CA ALA A 112 -34.71 10.98 3.69
C ALA A 112 -34.08 9.65 4.15
N ALA A 113 -34.64 9.02 5.19
CA ALA A 113 -34.31 7.65 5.54
C ALA A 113 -34.74 6.76 4.36
N THR A 114 -33.76 6.18 3.66
CA THR A 114 -34.02 5.19 2.61
C THR A 114 -34.32 3.84 3.22
N ASP A 115 -35.02 2.96 2.50
CA ASP A 115 -35.45 1.60 2.91
C ASP A 115 -34.32 0.61 3.27
N GLY A 116 -33.15 1.11 3.63
CA GLY A 116 -31.99 0.33 4.08
C GLY A 116 -31.18 -0.34 2.97
N LYS A 117 -31.67 -0.38 1.74
CA LYS A 117 -30.91 -0.92 0.59
C LYS A 117 -30.11 0.17 -0.10
N VAL A 118 -28.80 -0.09 -0.28
CA VAL A 118 -27.94 0.82 -1.05
C VAL A 118 -28.00 0.50 -2.54
N ARG A 119 -28.06 1.51 -3.38
CA ARG A 119 -27.89 1.40 -4.84
C ARG A 119 -26.40 1.47 -5.16
N VAL A 120 -25.89 0.53 -5.98
CA VAL A 120 -24.47 0.44 -6.34
C VAL A 120 -24.28 0.84 -7.80
N THR A 121 -23.61 1.97 -8.03
CA THR A 121 -23.12 2.39 -9.34
C THR A 121 -21.65 2.03 -9.48
N ALA A 122 -21.31 1.15 -10.41
CA ALA A 122 -19.91 0.86 -10.75
C ALA A 122 -19.39 1.91 -11.74
N LEU A 123 -18.29 2.56 -11.37
CA LEU A 123 -17.57 3.54 -12.19
C LEU A 123 -16.18 3.00 -12.50
N MET A 124 -15.92 2.82 -13.79
CA MET A 124 -14.71 2.19 -14.30
C MET A 124 -13.97 3.13 -15.25
N PRO A 125 -12.88 3.79 -14.80
CA PRO A 125 -12.03 4.55 -15.71
C PRO A 125 -11.26 3.58 -16.62
N ALA A 126 -11.29 3.83 -17.92
CA ALA A 126 -10.64 3.00 -18.93
C ALA A 126 -9.85 3.86 -19.93
N HIS A 127 -8.62 3.46 -20.22
CA HIS A 127 -7.77 4.08 -21.23
C HIS A 127 -7.06 3.01 -22.06
N ASN A 128 -7.56 2.72 -23.25
CA ASN A 128 -7.06 1.68 -24.16
C ASN A 128 -7.09 0.27 -23.53
N GLU A 129 -8.27 -0.16 -23.12
CA GLU A 129 -8.50 -1.42 -22.38
C GLU A 129 -9.34 -2.42 -23.20
N GLU A 130 -9.22 -2.41 -24.53
CA GLU A 130 -10.01 -3.29 -25.41
C GLU A 130 -9.90 -4.78 -25.11
N PHE A 131 -8.78 -5.23 -24.52
CA PHE A 131 -8.55 -6.64 -24.21
C PHE A 131 -9.04 -7.03 -22.80
N SER A 132 -8.86 -6.17 -21.79
CA SER A 132 -9.22 -6.45 -20.39
C SER A 132 -10.69 -6.15 -20.10
N LEU A 133 -11.23 -5.09 -20.69
CA LEU A 133 -12.58 -4.58 -20.42
C LEU A 133 -13.69 -5.64 -20.59
N PRO A 134 -13.75 -6.47 -21.66
CA PRO A 134 -14.79 -7.50 -21.80
C PRO A 134 -14.80 -8.51 -20.67
N VAL A 135 -13.63 -8.92 -20.21
CA VAL A 135 -13.46 -9.90 -19.12
C VAL A 135 -13.94 -9.26 -17.81
N THR A 136 -13.52 -8.04 -17.53
CA THR A 136 -13.87 -7.30 -16.33
C THR A 136 -15.37 -7.03 -16.25
N LEU A 137 -15.99 -6.57 -17.33
CA LEU A 137 -17.45 -6.32 -17.41
C LEU A 137 -18.24 -7.61 -17.25
N SER A 138 -17.82 -8.70 -17.88
CA SER A 138 -18.46 -10.01 -17.72
C SER A 138 -18.36 -10.52 -16.27
N ALA A 139 -17.21 -10.37 -15.62
CA ALA A 139 -17.04 -10.73 -14.22
C ALA A 139 -17.89 -9.86 -13.27
N LEU A 140 -18.10 -8.60 -13.63
CA LEU A 140 -18.96 -7.68 -12.88
C LEU A 140 -20.44 -8.08 -12.96
N LEU A 141 -20.92 -8.48 -14.13
CA LEU A 141 -22.28 -9.00 -14.32
C LEU A 141 -22.49 -10.35 -13.61
N ALA A 142 -21.45 -11.14 -13.49
CA ALA A 142 -21.49 -12.46 -12.83
C ALA A 142 -21.45 -12.37 -11.28
N GLN A 143 -21.45 -11.17 -10.69
CA GLN A 143 -21.54 -11.00 -9.24
C GLN A 143 -22.87 -11.56 -8.71
N ILE A 144 -22.88 -12.16 -7.52
CA ILE A 144 -24.09 -12.64 -6.84
C ILE A 144 -25.09 -11.49 -6.63
N ARG A 145 -24.57 -10.30 -6.34
CA ARG A 145 -25.32 -9.04 -6.39
C ARG A 145 -24.68 -8.16 -7.47
N PRO A 146 -25.20 -8.12 -8.71
CA PRO A 146 -24.69 -7.19 -9.73
C PRO A 146 -24.87 -5.73 -9.29
N PRO A 147 -24.07 -4.79 -9.81
CA PRO A 147 -24.32 -3.38 -9.59
C PRO A 147 -25.63 -2.95 -10.30
N ASP A 148 -26.29 -1.94 -9.76
CA ASP A 148 -27.53 -1.41 -10.30
C ASP A 148 -27.30 -0.58 -11.57
N ARG A 149 -26.09 0.00 -11.71
CA ARG A 149 -25.66 0.80 -12.87
C ARG A 149 -24.18 0.59 -13.11
N VAL A 150 -23.75 0.56 -14.36
CA VAL A 150 -22.33 0.46 -14.72
C VAL A 150 -21.99 1.58 -15.71
N ILE A 151 -20.97 2.34 -15.41
CA ILE A 151 -20.49 3.46 -16.23
C ILE A 151 -19.00 3.24 -16.53
N VAL A 152 -18.65 3.14 -17.80
CA VAL A 152 -17.27 3.13 -18.26
C VAL A 152 -16.86 4.56 -18.59
N ALA A 153 -15.92 5.11 -17.79
CA ALA A 153 -15.37 6.44 -18.06
C ALA A 153 -14.17 6.29 -19.01
N ALA A 154 -14.43 6.41 -20.30
CA ALA A 154 -13.43 6.29 -21.36
C ALA A 154 -12.57 7.56 -21.41
N ASP A 155 -11.27 7.41 -21.11
CA ASP A 155 -10.33 8.51 -21.01
C ASP A 155 -9.37 8.53 -22.20
N ASN A 156 -9.60 9.43 -23.18
CA ASN A 156 -8.73 9.59 -24.35
C ASN A 156 -8.43 8.25 -25.06
N CYS A 157 -9.41 7.37 -25.18
CA CYS A 157 -9.24 6.07 -25.84
C CYS A 157 -9.00 6.22 -27.33
N THR A 158 -8.07 5.45 -27.87
CA THR A 158 -7.71 5.39 -29.30
C THR A 158 -7.93 4.01 -29.91
N ASP A 159 -8.31 3.03 -29.08
CA ASP A 159 -8.64 1.66 -29.45
C ASP A 159 -10.16 1.42 -29.42
N ARG A 160 -10.60 0.17 -29.43
CA ARG A 160 -12.00 -0.20 -29.44
C ARG A 160 -12.68 -0.22 -28.06
N THR A 161 -12.06 0.32 -27.03
CA THR A 161 -12.61 0.32 -25.64
C THR A 161 -14.04 0.87 -25.60
N VAL A 162 -14.28 2.02 -26.24
CA VAL A 162 -15.61 2.69 -26.26
C VAL A 162 -16.65 1.86 -27.00
N GLU A 163 -16.29 1.32 -28.16
CA GLU A 163 -17.15 0.49 -28.98
C GLU A 163 -17.57 -0.77 -28.23
N ILE A 164 -16.61 -1.47 -27.65
CA ILE A 164 -16.83 -2.71 -26.87
C ILE A 164 -17.78 -2.45 -25.69
N ALA A 165 -17.56 -1.39 -24.94
CA ALA A 165 -18.44 -1.07 -23.81
C ALA A 165 -19.89 -0.82 -24.26
N ARG A 166 -20.08 -0.11 -25.38
CA ARG A 166 -21.42 0.14 -25.96
C ARG A 166 -22.05 -1.12 -26.54
N GLU A 167 -21.29 -1.95 -27.24
CA GLU A 167 -21.76 -3.24 -27.77
C GLU A 167 -22.23 -4.18 -26.67
N MET A 168 -21.57 -4.15 -25.50
CA MET A 168 -21.98 -4.90 -24.32
C MET A 168 -23.17 -4.28 -23.56
N GLY A 169 -23.71 -3.14 -24.02
CA GLY A 169 -24.87 -2.49 -23.44
C GLY A 169 -24.61 -1.61 -22.22
N PHE A 170 -23.36 -1.21 -21.98
CA PHE A 170 -22.99 -0.37 -20.84
C PHE A 170 -23.01 1.11 -21.17
N GLU A 171 -23.26 1.93 -20.15
CA GLU A 171 -23.17 3.39 -20.27
C GLU A 171 -21.69 3.80 -20.39
N VAL A 172 -21.39 4.63 -21.40
CA VAL A 172 -20.05 5.16 -21.63
C VAL A 172 -20.07 6.68 -21.41
N PHE A 173 -19.21 7.13 -20.53
CA PHE A 173 -18.89 8.53 -20.32
C PHE A 173 -17.52 8.80 -20.95
N GLU A 174 -17.47 9.56 -22.03
CA GLU A 174 -16.22 9.98 -22.65
C GLU A 174 -15.73 11.28 -22.01
N THR A 175 -14.44 11.30 -21.59
CA THR A 175 -13.83 12.50 -21.02
C THR A 175 -13.60 13.58 -22.07
N ILE A 176 -13.64 14.83 -21.66
CA ILE A 176 -13.37 15.99 -22.53
C ILE A 176 -12.06 16.62 -22.08
N ASP A 177 -11.09 16.70 -22.99
CA ASP A 177 -9.80 17.37 -22.77
C ASP A 177 -9.10 17.00 -21.44
N ASN A 178 -9.17 15.73 -21.05
CA ASN A 178 -8.59 15.30 -19.79
C ASN A 178 -7.05 15.19 -19.89
N ALA A 179 -6.34 16.10 -19.24
CA ALA A 179 -4.88 16.07 -19.08
C ALA A 179 -4.44 15.41 -17.76
N HIS A 180 -5.39 15.03 -16.88
CA HIS A 180 -5.14 14.60 -15.51
C HIS A 180 -5.32 13.10 -15.28
N LYS A 181 -5.28 12.31 -16.36
CA LYS A 181 -5.32 10.83 -16.31
C LYS A 181 -6.53 10.29 -15.54
N LYS A 182 -6.37 9.15 -14.84
CA LYS A 182 -7.41 8.49 -14.07
C LYS A 182 -8.13 9.43 -13.08
N GLY A 183 -7.39 10.22 -12.30
CA GLY A 183 -8.00 11.17 -11.34
C GLY A 183 -8.87 12.22 -12.03
N GLY A 184 -8.45 12.72 -13.20
CA GLY A 184 -9.25 13.66 -14.01
C GLY A 184 -10.49 13.01 -14.61
N ALA A 185 -10.36 11.80 -15.15
CA ALA A 185 -11.46 11.03 -15.71
C ALA A 185 -12.54 10.74 -14.63
N LEU A 186 -12.09 10.28 -13.45
CA LEU A 186 -12.98 10.06 -12.32
C LEU A 186 -13.68 11.34 -11.87
N ASN A 187 -12.98 12.47 -11.79
CA ASN A 187 -13.59 13.75 -11.41
C ASN A 187 -14.66 14.22 -12.41
N GLN A 188 -14.42 14.06 -13.72
CA GLN A 188 -15.41 14.43 -14.74
C GLN A 188 -16.66 13.54 -14.66
N ALA A 189 -16.48 12.23 -14.51
CA ALA A 189 -17.60 11.30 -14.38
C ALA A 189 -18.37 11.53 -13.06
N LEU A 190 -17.67 11.71 -11.93
CA LEU A 190 -18.31 11.95 -10.63
C LEU A 190 -19.05 13.28 -10.58
N ALA A 191 -18.59 14.32 -11.27
CA ALA A 191 -19.31 15.59 -11.37
C ALA A 191 -20.68 15.45 -12.02
N ARG A 192 -20.88 14.42 -12.87
CA ARG A 192 -22.19 14.09 -13.45
C ARG A 192 -22.99 13.15 -12.54
N ILE A 193 -22.33 12.15 -11.94
CA ILE A 193 -23.00 11.08 -11.18
C ILE A 193 -23.49 11.57 -9.81
N LEU A 194 -22.64 12.28 -9.06
CA LEU A 194 -22.92 12.65 -7.68
C LEU A 194 -24.15 13.53 -7.48
N PRO A 195 -24.46 14.53 -8.36
CA PRO A 195 -25.69 15.31 -8.25
C PRO A 195 -26.98 14.49 -8.43
N GLU A 196 -26.90 13.36 -9.16
CA GLU A 196 -28.01 12.44 -9.41
C GLU A 196 -28.13 11.35 -8.32
N SER A 197 -27.17 11.27 -7.39
CA SER A 197 -27.05 10.22 -6.40
C SER A 197 -27.71 10.62 -5.08
N ASP A 198 -28.43 9.67 -4.48
CA ASP A 198 -28.89 9.81 -3.11
C ASP A 198 -27.73 9.65 -2.11
N ALA A 199 -27.89 10.18 -0.90
CA ALA A 199 -26.85 10.11 0.13
C ALA A 199 -26.45 8.68 0.53
N SER A 200 -27.35 7.73 0.38
CA SER A 200 -27.13 6.30 0.67
C SER A 200 -26.55 5.53 -0.52
N ASP A 201 -26.54 6.12 -1.72
CA ASP A 201 -25.98 5.46 -2.89
C ASP A 201 -24.49 5.20 -2.72
N VAL A 202 -24.02 4.16 -3.38
CA VAL A 202 -22.66 3.69 -3.31
C VAL A 202 -22.04 3.74 -4.69
N ILE A 203 -20.89 4.39 -4.81
CA ILE A 203 -20.08 4.39 -6.01
C ILE A 203 -18.97 3.37 -5.83
N LEU A 204 -18.99 2.30 -6.62
CA LEU A 204 -17.89 1.35 -6.74
C LEU A 204 -16.93 1.88 -7.81
N VAL A 205 -15.79 2.45 -7.38
CA VAL A 205 -14.70 2.81 -8.29
C VAL A 205 -13.79 1.59 -8.44
N MET A 206 -13.58 1.12 -9.67
CA MET A 206 -12.74 -0.05 -9.94
C MET A 206 -11.96 0.11 -11.25
N ASP A 207 -10.79 -0.52 -11.33
CA ASP A 207 -9.96 -0.52 -12.55
C ASP A 207 -10.54 -1.42 -13.63
N ALA A 208 -10.28 -1.09 -14.91
CA ALA A 208 -10.81 -1.81 -16.06
C ALA A 208 -10.11 -3.16 -16.33
N ASP A 209 -8.99 -3.43 -15.65
CA ASP A 209 -8.19 -4.66 -15.70
C ASP A 209 -8.39 -5.57 -14.47
N THR A 210 -9.38 -5.27 -13.66
CA THR A 210 -9.58 -5.87 -12.33
C THR A 210 -10.78 -6.79 -12.29
N SER A 211 -10.61 -8.00 -11.73
CA SER A 211 -11.68 -8.96 -11.51
C SER A 211 -12.08 -9.06 -10.05
N LEU A 212 -13.38 -8.90 -9.77
CA LEU A 212 -13.96 -9.01 -8.43
C LEU A 212 -14.34 -10.45 -8.09
N ALA A 213 -14.11 -10.88 -6.86
CA ALA A 213 -14.65 -12.14 -6.38
C ALA A 213 -16.19 -12.11 -6.40
N PRO A 214 -16.89 -13.23 -6.65
CA PRO A 214 -18.36 -13.26 -6.90
C PRO A 214 -19.22 -12.62 -5.81
N ARG A 215 -18.72 -12.54 -4.57
CA ARG A 215 -19.44 -11.94 -3.42
C ARG A 215 -18.99 -10.54 -3.06
N PHE A 216 -18.15 -9.89 -3.87
CA PHE A 216 -17.57 -8.60 -3.53
C PHE A 216 -18.64 -7.54 -3.26
N ILE A 217 -19.53 -7.33 -4.21
CA ILE A 217 -20.58 -6.29 -4.11
C ILE A 217 -21.60 -6.66 -3.02
N GLU A 218 -21.99 -7.96 -2.93
CA GLU A 218 -22.89 -8.44 -1.89
C GLU A 218 -22.36 -8.12 -0.48
N VAL A 219 -21.11 -8.48 -0.21
CA VAL A 219 -20.49 -8.28 1.11
C VAL A 219 -20.27 -6.78 1.39
N GLY A 220 -19.75 -6.04 0.41
CA GLY A 220 -19.49 -4.61 0.56
C GLY A 220 -20.76 -3.81 0.82
N ALA A 221 -21.82 -4.06 0.05
CA ALA A 221 -23.11 -3.42 0.22
C ALA A 221 -23.75 -3.78 1.56
N ALA A 222 -23.75 -5.07 1.95
CA ALA A 222 -24.28 -5.50 3.24
C ALA A 222 -23.57 -4.83 4.43
N ARG A 223 -22.24 -4.60 4.33
CA ARG A 223 -21.48 -3.88 5.37
C ARG A 223 -21.90 -2.41 5.45
N LEU A 224 -22.09 -1.77 4.31
CA LEU A 224 -22.54 -0.38 4.23
C LEU A 224 -24.01 -0.25 4.70
N GLU A 225 -24.87 -1.21 4.40
CA GLU A 225 -26.25 -1.26 4.89
C GLU A 225 -26.32 -1.43 6.42
N ALA A 226 -25.46 -2.31 6.97
CA ALA A 226 -25.44 -2.61 8.41
C ALA A 226 -24.83 -1.50 9.27
N ASP A 227 -23.90 -0.71 8.75
CA ASP A 227 -23.22 0.37 9.48
C ASP A 227 -23.32 1.70 8.71
N PRO A 228 -24.25 2.58 9.09
CA PRO A 228 -24.41 3.90 8.46
C PRO A 228 -23.19 4.81 8.62
N GLU A 229 -22.32 4.53 9.60
CA GLU A 229 -21.11 5.29 9.83
C GLU A 229 -19.93 4.82 8.99
N LEU A 230 -20.05 3.64 8.40
CA LEU A 230 -19.07 3.12 7.47
C LEU A 230 -19.14 3.90 6.16
N THR A 231 -18.03 4.51 5.79
CA THR A 231 -17.95 5.44 4.66
C THR A 231 -17.49 4.77 3.38
N ALA A 232 -16.58 3.79 3.50
CA ALA A 232 -16.07 3.07 2.35
C ALA A 232 -15.66 1.62 2.68
N VAL A 233 -15.81 0.75 1.68
CA VAL A 233 -15.37 -0.64 1.72
C VAL A 233 -14.41 -0.89 0.55
N GLY A 234 -13.13 -1.09 0.87
CA GLY A 234 -12.08 -1.41 -0.11
C GLY A 234 -11.94 -2.89 -0.37
N GLY A 235 -11.42 -3.22 -1.53
CA GLY A 235 -11.00 -4.57 -1.87
C GLY A 235 -9.72 -5.00 -1.14
N VAL A 236 -9.49 -6.31 -1.12
CA VAL A 236 -8.22 -6.93 -0.76
C VAL A 236 -7.66 -7.56 -2.02
N PHE A 237 -6.60 -6.99 -2.55
CA PHE A 237 -6.06 -7.39 -3.85
C PHE A 237 -5.14 -8.60 -3.75
N PHE A 238 -5.23 -9.43 -4.78
CA PHE A 238 -4.39 -10.59 -5.07
C PHE A 238 -3.89 -10.47 -6.49
N GLY A 239 -2.71 -11.00 -6.75
CA GLY A 239 -2.16 -11.04 -8.12
C GLY A 239 -2.72 -12.22 -8.90
N GLU A 240 -2.97 -12.01 -10.18
CA GLU A 240 -3.28 -13.09 -11.13
C GLU A 240 -2.14 -14.10 -11.27
N ASP A 241 -2.43 -15.25 -11.86
CA ASP A 241 -1.42 -16.27 -12.12
C ASP A 241 -0.48 -15.88 -13.26
N GLY A 242 0.72 -16.43 -13.25
CA GLY A 242 1.69 -16.20 -14.33
C GLY A 242 2.95 -15.44 -13.91
N ASN A 243 3.63 -14.87 -14.90
CA ASN A 243 4.81 -13.98 -14.78
C ASN A 243 6.00 -14.56 -13.96
N GLY A 244 6.14 -15.91 -13.93
CA GLY A 244 7.31 -16.61 -13.39
C GLY A 244 7.69 -16.21 -11.96
N LEU A 245 9.00 -16.01 -11.73
CA LEU A 245 9.55 -15.66 -10.42
C LEU A 245 9.08 -14.27 -9.96
N VAL A 246 9.11 -13.29 -10.85
CA VAL A 246 8.71 -11.91 -10.52
C VAL A 246 7.25 -11.87 -10.08
N GLY A 247 6.38 -12.57 -10.81
CA GLY A 247 4.96 -12.69 -10.44
C GLY A 247 4.76 -13.42 -9.11
N GLN A 248 5.51 -14.50 -8.85
CA GLN A 248 5.39 -15.24 -7.60
C GLN A 248 5.82 -14.42 -6.38
N LEU A 249 6.85 -13.59 -6.49
CA LEU A 249 7.30 -12.69 -5.43
C LEU A 249 6.22 -11.64 -5.10
N GLN A 250 5.59 -11.06 -6.11
CA GLN A 250 4.48 -10.12 -5.93
C GLN A 250 3.26 -10.79 -5.27
N ARG A 251 2.89 -12.00 -5.71
CA ARG A 251 1.81 -12.77 -5.07
C ARG A 251 2.11 -13.09 -3.61
N ASN A 252 3.35 -13.43 -3.28
CA ASN A 252 3.77 -13.65 -1.89
C ASN A 252 3.64 -12.36 -1.05
N GLU A 253 4.02 -11.22 -1.60
CA GLU A 253 3.85 -9.91 -0.97
C GLU A 253 2.36 -9.60 -0.71
N TYR A 254 1.48 -9.80 -1.70
CA TYR A 254 0.04 -9.58 -1.58
C TYR A 254 -0.62 -10.54 -0.58
N ALA A 255 -0.17 -11.80 -0.54
CA ALA A 255 -0.62 -12.76 0.46
C ALA A 255 -0.28 -12.30 1.90
N ARG A 256 0.94 -11.78 2.12
CA ARG A 256 1.32 -11.21 3.42
C ARG A 256 0.49 -9.98 3.78
N TYR A 257 0.27 -9.09 2.81
CA TYR A 257 -0.58 -7.92 3.01
C TYR A 257 -2.01 -8.30 3.39
N SER A 258 -2.60 -9.29 2.70
CA SER A 258 -3.95 -9.80 3.02
C SER A 258 -4.03 -10.38 4.43
N LEU A 259 -2.97 -11.09 4.88
CA LEU A 259 -2.88 -11.63 6.23
C LEU A 259 -2.83 -10.50 7.29
N GLN A 260 -2.12 -9.40 7.01
CA GLN A 260 -2.08 -8.24 7.89
C GLN A 260 -3.46 -7.55 7.98
N ILE A 261 -4.18 -7.40 6.87
CA ILE A 261 -5.54 -6.85 6.85
C ILE A 261 -6.46 -7.73 7.70
N ARG A 262 -6.39 -9.05 7.52
CA ARG A 262 -7.17 -10.01 8.31
C ARG A 262 -6.88 -9.90 9.81
N ALA A 263 -5.61 -9.86 10.20
CA ALA A 263 -5.18 -9.69 11.59
C ALA A 263 -5.70 -8.38 12.21
N ARG A 264 -5.83 -7.34 11.41
CA ARG A 264 -6.37 -6.03 11.81
C ARG A 264 -7.89 -5.92 11.67
N ARG A 265 -8.60 -7.03 11.43
CA ARG A 265 -10.07 -7.08 11.27
C ARG A 265 -10.57 -6.11 10.17
N GLY A 266 -9.92 -6.09 9.02
CA GLY A 266 -10.30 -5.25 7.89
C GLY A 266 -9.84 -3.78 7.98
N ARG A 267 -9.15 -3.37 9.04
CA ARG A 267 -8.59 -2.01 9.12
C ARG A 267 -7.39 -1.87 8.19
N VAL A 268 -7.53 -1.05 7.17
CA VAL A 268 -6.49 -0.82 6.16
C VAL A 268 -5.79 0.51 6.35
N PHE A 269 -4.54 0.56 5.88
CA PHE A 269 -3.84 1.82 5.72
C PHE A 269 -4.41 2.60 4.53
N VAL A 270 -4.51 1.97 3.38
CA VAL A 270 -4.95 2.56 2.12
C VAL A 270 -6.09 1.71 1.55
N LEU A 271 -7.16 2.36 1.12
CA LEU A 271 -8.17 1.75 0.26
C LEU A 271 -7.55 1.49 -1.11
N THR A 272 -7.77 0.32 -1.67
CA THR A 272 -7.14 -0.02 -2.94
C THR A 272 -7.78 0.71 -4.12
N GLY A 273 -6.95 1.19 -5.05
CA GLY A 273 -7.41 1.78 -6.31
C GLY A 273 -8.03 0.76 -7.26
N THR A 274 -7.78 -0.54 -7.05
CA THR A 274 -8.31 -1.60 -7.92
C THR A 274 -9.81 -1.80 -7.78
N ALA A 275 -10.38 -1.69 -6.55
CA ALA A 275 -11.83 -1.66 -6.34
C ALA A 275 -12.15 -1.15 -4.93
N THR A 276 -12.92 -0.10 -4.83
CA THR A 276 -13.41 0.45 -3.56
C THR A 276 -14.82 1.00 -3.73
N MET A 277 -15.72 0.62 -2.81
CA MET A 277 -17.09 1.11 -2.70
C MET A 277 -17.10 2.31 -1.76
N PHE A 278 -17.55 3.45 -2.22
CA PHE A 278 -17.67 4.69 -1.45
C PHE A 278 -19.14 5.09 -1.33
N ARG A 279 -19.57 5.61 -0.18
CA ARG A 279 -20.85 6.34 -0.14
C ARG A 279 -20.77 7.60 -0.98
N ALA A 280 -21.80 7.89 -1.71
CA ALA A 280 -21.86 9.09 -2.56
C ALA A 280 -21.70 10.38 -1.75
N ASP A 281 -22.30 10.45 -0.56
CA ASP A 281 -22.19 11.58 0.34
C ASP A 281 -20.77 11.81 0.86
N ALA A 282 -19.99 10.73 1.06
CA ALA A 282 -18.61 10.86 1.50
C ALA A 282 -17.70 11.45 0.40
N LEU A 283 -17.98 11.13 -0.86
CA LEU A 283 -17.29 11.74 -2.00
C LEU A 283 -17.66 13.23 -2.14
N LEU A 284 -18.91 13.58 -1.90
CA LEU A 284 -19.36 14.98 -1.85
C LEU A 284 -18.70 15.75 -0.70
N ASP A 285 -18.61 15.13 0.49
CA ASP A 285 -17.92 15.71 1.66
C ASP A 285 -16.44 16.00 1.35
N VAL A 286 -15.77 15.06 0.65
CA VAL A 286 -14.37 15.27 0.22
C VAL A 286 -14.28 16.42 -0.77
N ALA A 287 -15.15 16.46 -1.80
CA ALA A 287 -15.14 17.52 -2.81
C ALA A 287 -15.36 18.90 -2.19
N ALA A 288 -16.25 19.01 -1.21
CA ALA A 288 -16.51 20.25 -0.47
C ALA A 288 -15.37 20.65 0.46
N ALA A 289 -14.64 19.67 1.02
CA ALA A 289 -13.55 19.90 1.96
C ALA A 289 -12.21 20.27 1.28
N ARG A 290 -12.09 20.06 -0.03
CA ARG A 290 -10.88 20.39 -0.79
C ARG A 290 -10.52 21.87 -0.66
N SER A 291 -9.23 22.14 -0.64
CA SER A 291 -8.58 23.44 -0.42
C SER A 291 -8.86 24.11 0.94
N VAL A 292 -9.79 23.61 1.73
CA VAL A 292 -10.12 24.17 3.08
C VAL A 292 -9.57 23.27 4.19
N PHE A 293 -9.89 21.97 4.14
CA PHE A 293 -9.51 20.99 5.19
C PHE A 293 -8.55 19.92 4.69
N VAL A 294 -8.57 19.64 3.39
CA VAL A 294 -7.69 18.66 2.74
C VAL A 294 -7.12 19.26 1.45
N PRO A 295 -5.93 18.82 1.01
CA PRO A 295 -5.33 19.26 -0.25
C PRO A 295 -6.22 19.01 -1.46
N GLY A 296 -5.97 19.72 -2.55
CA GLY A 296 -6.67 19.58 -3.82
C GLY A 296 -7.57 20.77 -4.16
N GLU A 297 -8.24 20.70 -5.32
CA GLU A 297 -9.10 21.75 -5.87
C GLU A 297 -10.53 21.60 -5.38
N THR A 298 -11.15 22.68 -4.93
CA THR A 298 -12.54 22.70 -4.45
C THR A 298 -13.51 22.17 -5.50
N GLY A 299 -14.42 21.30 -5.08
CA GLY A 299 -15.42 20.67 -5.95
C GLY A 299 -14.92 19.42 -6.69
N LYS A 300 -13.63 19.07 -6.59
CA LYS A 300 -13.07 17.82 -7.12
C LYS A 300 -12.99 16.76 -6.03
N VAL A 301 -13.35 15.53 -6.35
CA VAL A 301 -13.24 14.40 -5.42
C VAL A 301 -11.78 13.96 -5.30
N TYR A 302 -11.10 13.77 -6.43
CA TYR A 302 -9.70 13.35 -6.49
C TYR A 302 -8.77 14.53 -6.68
N ASP A 303 -7.65 14.54 -5.97
CA ASP A 303 -6.57 15.48 -6.23
C ASP A 303 -5.80 15.03 -7.47
N THR A 304 -5.89 15.81 -8.53
CA THR A 304 -5.25 15.52 -9.82
C THR A 304 -3.73 15.70 -9.81
N SER A 305 -3.18 16.30 -8.76
CA SER A 305 -1.73 16.43 -8.56
C SER A 305 -1.12 15.16 -7.94
N ALA A 306 -1.92 14.30 -7.33
CA ALA A 306 -1.45 13.09 -6.66
C ALA A 306 -0.99 12.03 -7.68
N LEU A 307 0.16 11.37 -7.38
CA LEU A 307 0.65 10.24 -8.18
C LEU A 307 -0.12 8.94 -7.92
N THR A 308 -0.75 8.86 -6.74
CA THR A 308 -1.54 7.71 -6.27
C THR A 308 -2.84 8.24 -5.68
N GLU A 309 -3.87 8.24 -6.50
CA GLU A 309 -5.18 8.81 -6.20
C GLU A 309 -5.90 8.03 -5.08
N ASP A 310 -5.69 6.73 -5.00
CA ASP A 310 -6.27 5.84 -3.99
C ASP A 310 -5.70 6.08 -2.59
N ASN A 311 -4.39 6.27 -2.50
CA ASN A 311 -3.72 6.66 -1.27
C ASN A 311 -4.18 8.05 -0.82
N GLU A 312 -4.27 8.99 -1.75
CA GLU A 312 -4.66 10.36 -1.48
C GLU A 312 -6.12 10.47 -1.01
N ILE A 313 -7.07 9.85 -1.73
CA ILE A 313 -8.49 9.86 -1.32
C ILE A 313 -8.68 9.18 0.04
N THR A 314 -7.87 8.16 0.35
CA THR A 314 -7.89 7.53 1.67
C THR A 314 -7.46 8.51 2.77
N PHE A 315 -6.45 9.35 2.52
CA PHE A 315 -6.03 10.39 3.45
C PHE A 315 -7.10 11.47 3.61
N ALA A 316 -7.73 11.89 2.50
CA ALA A 316 -8.83 12.85 2.53
C ALA A 316 -9.97 12.35 3.43
N LEU A 317 -10.49 11.16 3.16
CA LEU A 317 -11.56 10.52 3.93
C LEU A 317 -11.21 10.41 5.41
N LYS A 318 -10.03 9.86 5.74
CA LYS A 318 -9.60 9.70 7.14
C LYS A 318 -9.36 11.04 7.85
N SER A 319 -8.91 12.07 7.14
CA SER A 319 -8.75 13.42 7.70
C SER A 319 -10.08 14.06 8.05
N LEU A 320 -11.14 13.70 7.33
CA LEU A 320 -12.51 14.09 7.61
C LEU A 320 -13.21 13.20 8.67
N GLY A 321 -12.51 12.21 9.22
CA GLY A 321 -13.01 11.31 10.26
C GLY A 321 -13.79 10.11 9.74
N ALA A 322 -13.69 9.79 8.47
CA ALA A 322 -14.37 8.66 7.85
C ALA A 322 -13.90 7.31 8.40
N THR A 323 -14.84 6.39 8.58
CA THR A 323 -14.57 4.98 8.91
C THR A 323 -14.48 4.15 7.64
N VAL A 324 -13.39 3.44 7.44
CA VAL A 324 -13.14 2.62 6.26
C VAL A 324 -12.73 1.20 6.65
N THR A 325 -13.09 0.23 5.82
CA THR A 325 -12.74 -1.18 6.05
C THR A 325 -12.44 -1.90 4.73
N SER A 326 -11.71 -3.01 4.78
CA SER A 326 -11.52 -3.93 3.66
C SER A 326 -11.69 -5.36 4.18
N PRO A 327 -12.92 -5.90 4.15
CA PRO A 327 -13.19 -7.27 4.54
C PRO A 327 -12.42 -8.24 3.66
N ILE A 328 -11.89 -9.33 4.24
CA ILE A 328 -11.12 -10.32 3.49
C ILE A 328 -11.95 -11.03 2.41
N GLU A 329 -13.25 -11.01 2.55
CA GLU A 329 -14.22 -11.55 1.59
C GLU A 329 -14.33 -10.68 0.33
N CYS A 330 -14.02 -9.37 0.43
CA CYS A 330 -13.98 -8.45 -0.70
C CYS A 330 -12.65 -8.62 -1.47
N ARG A 331 -12.46 -9.79 -2.08
CA ARG A 331 -11.26 -10.11 -2.83
C ARG A 331 -11.31 -9.52 -4.23
N VAL A 332 -10.14 -9.08 -4.67
CA VAL A 332 -9.91 -8.50 -6.01
C VAL A 332 -8.69 -9.16 -6.62
N THR A 333 -8.79 -9.58 -7.87
CA THR A 333 -7.65 -10.06 -8.63
C THR A 333 -7.25 -9.00 -9.63
N THR A 334 -5.99 -8.60 -9.60
CA THR A 334 -5.43 -7.56 -10.47
C THR A 334 -4.17 -8.05 -11.16
N GLU A 335 -3.84 -7.40 -12.25
CA GLU A 335 -2.62 -7.68 -13.00
C GLU A 335 -1.38 -7.53 -12.11
N ILE A 336 -0.37 -8.34 -12.39
CA ILE A 336 0.96 -8.26 -11.78
C ILE A 336 2.01 -7.90 -12.82
N MET A 337 3.02 -7.19 -12.39
CA MET A 337 4.07 -6.73 -13.31
C MET A 337 4.88 -7.90 -13.86
N PRO A 338 5.00 -8.03 -15.19
CA PRO A 338 5.67 -9.16 -15.82
C PRO A 338 7.19 -9.11 -15.73
N THR A 339 7.77 -7.91 -15.66
CA THR A 339 9.22 -7.73 -15.62
C THR A 339 9.70 -6.93 -14.42
N TRP A 340 10.98 -7.07 -14.06
CA TRP A 340 11.62 -6.24 -13.03
C TRP A 340 11.58 -4.74 -13.35
N LYS A 341 11.63 -4.38 -14.63
CA LYS A 341 11.57 -2.99 -15.08
C LYS A 341 10.18 -2.40 -14.82
N ASP A 342 9.12 -3.11 -15.17
CA ASP A 342 7.75 -2.66 -14.96
C ASP A 342 7.43 -2.58 -13.48
N LEU A 343 7.86 -3.59 -12.72
CA LEU A 343 7.76 -3.60 -11.26
C LEU A 343 8.49 -2.40 -10.63
N TRP A 344 9.70 -2.05 -11.12
CA TRP A 344 10.42 -0.86 -10.66
C TRP A 344 9.62 0.42 -10.89
N ILE A 345 9.06 0.59 -12.08
CA ILE A 345 8.25 1.77 -12.44
C ILE A 345 7.02 1.86 -11.54
N GLN A 346 6.30 0.75 -11.36
CA GLN A 346 5.10 0.67 -10.52
C GLN A 346 5.43 0.97 -9.05
N ARG A 347 6.43 0.29 -8.47
CA ARG A 347 6.80 0.46 -7.05
C ARG A 347 7.36 1.85 -6.76
N LYS A 348 8.13 2.40 -7.69
CA LYS A 348 8.61 3.78 -7.59
C LYS A 348 7.43 4.78 -7.57
N ARG A 349 6.43 4.59 -8.42
CA ARG A 349 5.21 5.42 -8.43
C ARG A 349 4.47 5.33 -7.10
N TRP A 350 4.23 4.11 -6.59
CA TRP A 350 3.51 3.89 -5.34
C TRP A 350 4.25 4.48 -4.15
N GLN A 351 5.53 4.19 -4.02
CA GLN A 351 6.32 4.66 -2.89
C GLN A 351 6.47 6.19 -2.90
N ARG A 352 6.72 6.76 -4.07
CA ARG A 352 6.85 8.22 -4.22
C ARG A 352 5.50 8.90 -3.96
N GLY A 353 4.42 8.40 -4.53
CA GLY A 353 3.08 8.92 -4.29
C GLY A 353 2.69 8.91 -2.82
N ALA A 354 2.97 7.81 -2.11
CA ALA A 354 2.72 7.73 -0.68
C ALA A 354 3.50 8.80 0.12
N LEU A 355 4.78 9.04 -0.22
CA LEU A 355 5.61 10.06 0.43
C LEU A 355 5.13 11.49 0.12
N GLU A 356 4.79 11.77 -1.15
CA GLU A 356 4.30 13.09 -1.57
C GLU A 356 2.93 13.40 -0.96
N ASN A 357 2.00 12.45 -0.97
CA ASN A 357 0.70 12.60 -0.31
C ASN A 357 0.86 12.82 1.20
N LEU A 358 1.70 12.03 1.86
CA LEU A 358 1.97 12.17 3.28
C LEU A 358 2.56 13.55 3.61
N SER A 359 3.40 14.06 2.71
CA SER A 359 3.97 15.41 2.78
C SER A 359 2.90 16.49 2.65
N ALA A 360 1.99 16.38 1.67
CA ALA A 360 0.92 17.34 1.44
C ALA A 360 -0.06 17.45 2.62
N TYR A 361 -0.36 16.32 3.29
CA TYR A 361 -1.24 16.27 4.45
C TYR A 361 -0.54 16.63 5.78
N GLY A 362 0.79 16.60 5.83
CA GLY A 362 1.59 16.88 7.01
C GLY A 362 1.40 15.88 8.16
N ILE A 363 1.82 16.27 9.37
CA ILE A 363 1.69 15.44 10.58
C ILE A 363 0.37 15.78 11.27
N THR A 364 -0.61 14.91 11.13
CA THR A 364 -1.94 15.03 11.72
C THR A 364 -2.32 13.74 12.46
N ARG A 365 -3.44 13.74 13.19
CA ARG A 365 -3.97 12.52 13.82
C ARG A 365 -4.31 11.44 12.78
N ALA A 366 -4.72 11.82 11.57
CA ALA A 366 -5.04 10.89 10.50
C ALA A 366 -3.78 10.30 9.85
N THR A 367 -2.69 11.07 9.77
CA THR A 367 -1.48 10.70 9.03
C THR A 367 -0.35 10.15 9.90
N ILE A 368 -0.39 10.32 11.23
CA ILE A 368 0.69 9.90 12.13
C ILE A 368 1.08 8.42 11.99
N ARG A 369 0.11 7.52 11.74
CA ARG A 369 0.39 6.09 11.51
C ARG A 369 1.20 5.86 10.24
N TYR A 370 0.93 6.63 9.20
CA TYR A 370 1.65 6.54 7.92
C TYR A 370 3.08 7.08 8.07
N TRP A 371 3.28 8.14 8.86
CA TRP A 371 4.61 8.61 9.22
C TRP A 371 5.40 7.52 9.94
N GLY A 372 4.81 6.85 10.93
CA GLY A 372 5.41 5.71 11.62
C GLY A 372 5.75 4.56 10.67
N GLN A 373 4.86 4.26 9.72
CA GLN A 373 5.11 3.25 8.69
C GLN A 373 6.31 3.62 7.80
N GLN A 374 6.41 4.86 7.31
CA GLN A 374 7.52 5.29 6.47
C GLN A 374 8.85 5.30 7.23
N VAL A 375 8.85 5.73 8.49
CA VAL A 375 10.03 5.63 9.38
C VAL A 375 10.44 4.17 9.57
N GLY A 376 9.46 3.26 9.79
CA GLY A 376 9.73 1.82 9.93
C GLY A 376 10.33 1.21 8.66
N ILE A 377 9.82 1.57 7.48
CA ILE A 377 10.38 1.15 6.18
C ILE A 377 11.81 1.69 6.03
N GLY A 378 12.05 2.96 6.33
CA GLY A 378 13.38 3.58 6.25
C GLY A 378 14.38 2.92 7.20
N TYR A 379 13.96 2.63 8.44
CA TYR A 379 14.79 1.90 9.39
C TYR A 379 15.12 0.48 8.90
N GLY A 380 14.13 -0.26 8.39
CA GLY A 380 14.33 -1.59 7.83
C GLY A 380 15.31 -1.58 6.65
N ALA A 381 15.16 -0.59 5.75
CA ALA A 381 16.07 -0.40 4.62
C ALA A 381 17.51 -0.13 5.09
N PHE A 382 17.69 0.75 6.07
CA PHE A 382 19.01 1.06 6.62
C PHE A 382 19.62 -0.16 7.32
N ALA A 383 18.88 -0.79 8.22
CA ALA A 383 19.38 -1.89 9.05
C ALA A 383 19.76 -3.13 8.22
N LEU A 384 18.91 -3.52 7.26
CA LEU A 384 19.18 -4.68 6.41
C LEU A 384 20.38 -4.43 5.49
N ASN A 385 20.43 -3.29 4.81
CA ASN A 385 21.55 -3.00 3.91
C ASN A 385 22.86 -2.85 4.68
N LEU A 386 22.85 -2.22 5.86
CA LEU A 386 24.02 -2.16 6.72
C LEU A 386 24.47 -3.57 7.14
N ALA A 387 23.54 -4.43 7.57
CA ALA A 387 23.85 -5.79 7.96
C ALA A 387 24.46 -6.60 6.80
N LEU A 388 23.92 -6.47 5.58
CA LEU A 388 24.45 -7.13 4.38
C LEU A 388 25.85 -6.63 4.02
N VAL A 389 26.09 -5.31 4.10
CA VAL A 389 27.42 -4.72 3.86
C VAL A 389 28.42 -5.20 4.90
N LEU A 390 28.06 -5.19 6.18
CA LEU A 390 28.93 -5.68 7.25
C LEU A 390 29.21 -7.18 7.09
N LEU A 391 28.21 -7.98 6.73
CA LEU A 391 28.39 -9.40 6.45
C LEU A 391 29.36 -9.63 5.29
N PHE A 392 29.23 -8.86 4.21
CA PHE A 392 30.10 -8.93 3.05
C PHE A 392 31.54 -8.51 3.39
N ILE A 393 31.71 -7.41 4.13
CA ILE A 393 33.04 -6.97 4.60
C ILE A 393 33.66 -8.05 5.50
N THR A 394 32.88 -8.62 6.43
CA THR A 394 33.35 -9.69 7.29
C THR A 394 33.81 -10.90 6.47
N PHE A 395 33.02 -11.31 5.47
CA PHE A 395 33.36 -12.42 4.58
C PHE A 395 34.69 -12.21 3.84
N LEU A 396 34.96 -10.96 3.43
CA LEU A 396 36.24 -10.62 2.76
C LEU A 396 37.42 -10.48 3.71
N ALA A 397 37.15 -10.12 4.96
CA ALA A 397 38.20 -9.82 5.94
C ALA A 397 38.66 -11.01 6.78
N VAL A 398 37.92 -12.12 6.81
CA VAL A 398 38.25 -13.29 7.62
C VAL A 398 38.77 -14.42 6.73
N ASP A 399 39.91 -15.01 7.17
CA ASP A 399 40.49 -16.17 6.52
C ASP A 399 39.74 -17.48 6.81
N THR A 400 38.92 -17.48 7.90
CA THR A 400 38.17 -18.65 8.33
C THR A 400 36.75 -18.26 8.74
N TRP A 401 35.77 -19.02 8.26
CA TRP A 401 34.37 -18.78 8.60
C TRP A 401 33.98 -19.52 9.88
N ILE A 402 33.38 -18.78 10.82
CA ILE A 402 32.93 -19.33 12.10
C ILE A 402 31.41 -19.41 12.09
N TRP A 403 30.87 -20.62 12.28
CA TRP A 403 29.43 -20.82 12.40
C TRP A 403 29.00 -20.69 13.87
N PHE A 404 27.98 -19.85 14.07
CA PHE A 404 27.36 -19.66 15.38
C PHE A 404 25.95 -20.25 15.35
N PRO A 405 25.66 -21.35 16.09
CA PRO A 405 24.33 -21.96 16.12
C PRO A 405 23.21 -20.99 16.50
N PHE A 406 23.49 -20.02 17.33
CA PHE A 406 22.56 -18.96 17.71
C PHE A 406 22.00 -18.22 16.48
N TRP A 407 22.85 -17.81 15.53
CA TRP A 407 22.41 -17.10 14.33
C TRP A 407 21.66 -18.00 13.36
N LEU A 408 22.02 -19.31 13.33
CA LEU A 408 21.26 -20.30 12.55
C LEU A 408 19.84 -20.48 13.09
N ILE A 409 19.66 -20.48 14.42
CA ILE A 409 18.33 -20.55 15.05
C ILE A 409 17.51 -19.30 14.70
N ILE A 410 18.11 -18.11 14.77
CA ILE A 410 17.43 -16.86 14.35
C ILE A 410 17.05 -16.94 12.88
N GLY A 411 17.95 -17.38 12.00
CA GLY A 411 17.67 -17.60 10.58
C GLY A 411 16.50 -18.56 10.35
N LEU A 412 16.45 -19.65 11.14
CA LEU A 412 15.34 -20.62 11.10
C LEU A 412 14.00 -19.99 11.52
N VAL A 413 13.98 -19.13 12.53
CA VAL A 413 12.79 -18.40 12.96
C VAL A 413 12.27 -17.52 11.82
N PHE A 414 13.15 -16.78 11.15
CA PHE A 414 12.78 -15.97 9.96
C PHE A 414 12.26 -16.84 8.82
N LEU A 415 12.90 -17.97 8.55
CA LEU A 415 12.45 -18.91 7.52
C LEU A 415 11.04 -19.43 7.81
N ILE A 416 10.79 -19.84 9.05
CA ILE A 416 9.46 -20.31 9.48
C ILE A 416 8.43 -19.19 9.34
N GLU A 417 8.75 -17.97 9.76
CA GLU A 417 7.87 -16.80 9.61
C GLU A 417 7.52 -16.55 8.14
N ARG A 418 8.51 -16.57 7.24
CA ARG A 418 8.31 -16.37 5.81
C ARG A 418 7.41 -17.44 5.19
N VAL A 419 7.59 -18.71 5.55
CA VAL A 419 6.76 -19.82 5.08
C VAL A 419 5.33 -19.71 5.60
N ILE A 420 5.14 -19.38 6.89
CA ILE A 420 3.83 -19.21 7.50
C ILE A 420 3.08 -18.04 6.86
N THR A 421 3.74 -16.92 6.64
CA THR A 421 3.11 -15.72 6.05
C THR A 421 2.78 -15.89 4.56
N ALA A 422 3.49 -16.75 3.85
CA ALA A 422 3.18 -17.14 2.47
C ALA A 422 2.22 -18.35 2.36
N TRP A 423 1.72 -18.88 3.48
CA TRP A 423 0.98 -20.16 3.50
C TRP A 423 -0.25 -20.18 2.61
N SER A 424 -1.00 -19.08 2.56
CA SER A 424 -2.22 -18.95 1.74
C SER A 424 -1.95 -18.92 0.24
N GLY A 425 -0.71 -18.66 -0.19
CA GLY A 425 -0.31 -18.61 -1.60
C GLY A 425 -0.01 -19.97 -2.24
N GLY A 426 -0.26 -21.10 -1.53
CA GLY A 426 -0.07 -22.46 -2.04
C GLY A 426 1.40 -22.93 -2.03
N TRP A 427 1.66 -24.08 -2.68
CA TRP A 427 2.97 -24.73 -2.61
C TRP A 427 4.10 -23.94 -3.28
N LYS A 428 3.83 -23.26 -4.39
CA LYS A 428 4.83 -22.41 -5.07
C LYS A 428 5.29 -21.27 -4.16
N ALA A 429 4.33 -20.64 -3.48
CA ALA A 429 4.62 -19.55 -2.53
C ALA A 429 5.44 -20.04 -1.33
N ARG A 430 5.06 -21.17 -0.73
CA ARG A 430 5.76 -21.79 0.41
C ARG A 430 7.17 -22.22 0.02
N GLY A 431 7.34 -22.87 -1.15
CA GLY A 431 8.64 -23.30 -1.65
C GLY A 431 9.58 -22.12 -1.91
N LEU A 432 9.08 -21.04 -2.51
CA LEU A 432 9.87 -19.83 -2.74
C LEU A 432 10.26 -19.16 -1.42
N ALA A 433 9.33 -19.06 -0.46
CA ALA A 433 9.59 -18.52 0.86
C ALA A 433 10.62 -19.35 1.65
N ALA A 434 10.61 -20.68 1.48
CA ALA A 434 11.57 -21.59 2.13
C ALA A 434 13.00 -21.44 1.57
N LEU A 435 13.18 -20.96 0.35
CA LEU A 435 14.49 -20.66 -0.22
C LEU A 435 15.14 -19.41 0.42
N LEU A 436 14.38 -18.54 1.01
CA LEU A 436 14.76 -17.29 1.70
C LEU A 436 15.48 -16.26 0.80
N PHE A 437 16.50 -16.65 0.06
CA PHE A 437 17.33 -15.75 -0.76
C PHE A 437 16.58 -14.97 -1.83
N PRO A 438 15.64 -15.57 -2.62
CA PRO A 438 14.88 -14.81 -3.61
C PRO A 438 14.01 -13.73 -2.96
N GLU A 439 13.42 -14.02 -1.80
CA GLU A 439 12.62 -13.05 -1.05
C GLU A 439 13.48 -11.94 -0.43
N LEU A 440 14.66 -12.28 0.08
CA LEU A 440 15.62 -11.30 0.56
C LEU A 440 16.08 -10.36 -0.56
N ALA A 441 16.36 -10.91 -1.76
CA ALA A 441 16.69 -10.10 -2.93
C ALA A 441 15.53 -9.18 -3.33
N TYR A 442 14.30 -9.66 -3.22
CA TYR A 442 13.11 -8.84 -3.45
C TYR A 442 12.95 -7.72 -2.42
N ASP A 443 13.17 -8.01 -1.13
CA ASP A 443 13.16 -6.99 -0.08
C ASP A 443 14.22 -5.91 -0.35
N VAL A 444 15.44 -6.30 -0.72
CA VAL A 444 16.52 -5.36 -1.10
C VAL A 444 16.12 -4.52 -2.31
N PHE A 445 15.51 -5.14 -3.33
CA PHE A 445 14.98 -4.42 -4.49
C PHE A 445 13.97 -3.33 -4.06
N LEU A 446 13.00 -3.65 -3.20
CA LEU A 446 12.03 -2.67 -2.71
C LEU A 446 12.68 -1.54 -1.89
N GLN A 447 13.72 -1.87 -1.12
CA GLN A 447 14.48 -0.88 -0.36
C GLN A 447 15.28 0.07 -1.26
N ILE A 448 15.85 -0.45 -2.36
CA ILE A 448 16.52 0.41 -3.36
C ILE A 448 15.50 1.35 -4.01
N VAL A 449 14.29 0.87 -4.32
CA VAL A 449 13.19 1.74 -4.79
C VAL A 449 12.88 2.84 -3.78
N PHE A 450 12.76 2.49 -2.50
CA PHE A 450 12.51 3.45 -1.41
C PHE A 450 13.60 4.53 -1.34
N CYS A 451 14.87 4.11 -1.28
CA CYS A 451 16.02 5.04 -1.25
C CYS A 451 16.04 5.94 -2.50
N LYS A 452 15.73 5.38 -3.67
CA LYS A 452 15.63 6.14 -4.92
C LYS A 452 14.52 7.20 -4.87
N CYS A 453 13.37 6.87 -4.28
CA CYS A 453 12.28 7.82 -4.10
C CYS A 453 12.69 8.98 -3.17
N LEU A 454 13.34 8.67 -2.04
CA LEU A 454 13.87 9.69 -1.14
C LEU A 454 14.86 10.60 -1.84
N PHE A 455 15.80 10.03 -2.61
CA PHE A 455 16.78 10.78 -3.38
C PHE A 455 16.11 11.69 -4.43
N ASP A 456 15.13 11.16 -5.20
CA ASP A 456 14.45 11.94 -6.24
C ASP A 456 13.65 13.11 -5.64
N ILE A 457 12.99 12.91 -4.48
CA ILE A 457 12.28 13.97 -3.76
C ILE A 457 13.26 15.01 -3.24
N THR A 458 14.39 14.61 -2.65
CA THR A 458 15.42 15.52 -2.13
C THR A 458 16.00 16.38 -3.23
N MET A 459 16.25 15.80 -4.40
CA MET A 459 16.78 16.49 -5.59
C MET A 459 15.71 17.26 -6.37
N ALA A 460 14.48 17.34 -5.86
CA ALA A 460 13.35 18.00 -6.51
C ALA A 460 13.13 17.55 -7.97
N ARG A 461 13.42 16.27 -8.27
CA ARG A 461 13.18 15.70 -9.60
C ARG A 461 11.69 15.59 -9.86
N ARG A 462 11.26 15.99 -11.06
CA ARG A 462 9.84 15.87 -11.44
C ARG A 462 9.40 14.39 -11.41
N ALA A 463 8.22 14.17 -10.88
CA ALA A 463 7.57 12.86 -10.96
C ALA A 463 7.21 12.56 -12.42
N THR A 464 7.61 11.40 -12.90
CA THR A 464 7.20 10.91 -14.23
C THR A 464 6.21 9.77 -14.03
N TRP A 465 5.05 9.89 -14.67
CA TRP A 465 4.15 8.77 -14.83
C TRP A 465 4.72 7.82 -15.89
N GLY A 466 5.12 6.62 -15.49
CA GLY A 466 5.43 5.56 -16.46
C GLY A 466 4.17 4.77 -16.75
N HIS A 467 3.75 4.68 -18.01
CA HIS A 467 2.79 3.66 -18.44
C HIS A 467 3.56 2.34 -18.56
N VAL A 468 3.01 1.27 -17.99
CA VAL A 468 3.35 -0.08 -18.39
C VAL A 468 2.55 -0.33 -19.67
N LEU A 469 3.23 -0.51 -20.78
CA LEU A 469 2.58 -0.90 -22.04
C LEU A 469 2.10 -2.34 -21.85
N HIS A 470 0.80 -2.56 -21.91
CA HIS A 470 0.27 -3.91 -22.00
C HIS A 470 0.84 -4.60 -23.25
N PRO A 471 1.30 -5.86 -23.16
CA PRO A 471 1.71 -6.58 -24.35
C PRO A 471 0.52 -6.65 -25.29
N THR A 472 0.66 -6.09 -26.49
CA THR A 472 -0.23 -6.45 -27.60
C THR A 472 -0.29 -7.96 -27.68
N ALA A 473 -1.49 -8.55 -27.77
CA ALA A 473 -1.68 -10.00 -27.83
C ALA A 473 -0.66 -10.63 -28.80
N PRO A 474 -0.08 -11.81 -28.48
CA PRO A 474 0.79 -12.48 -29.42
C PRO A 474 -0.03 -12.68 -30.69
N LEU A 475 0.48 -12.16 -31.80
CA LEU A 475 0.01 -12.50 -33.13
C LEU A 475 0.06 -14.03 -33.24
N GLY A 476 -1.11 -14.68 -33.22
CA GLY A 476 -1.34 -16.10 -33.22
C GLY A 476 -0.84 -16.81 -34.44
#